data_a67185cdf5a717bc70bb044c096b2862
#
_entry.id   a67185cdf5a717bc70bb044c096b2862
#
_cell.length_a   1.000
_cell.length_b   1.000
_cell.length_c   1.000
_cell.angle_alpha   90.00
_cell.angle_beta   90.00
_cell.angle_gamma   90.00
#
_symmetry.space_group_name_H-M   'P 1'
#
loop_
_entity.id
_entity.type
_entity.pdbx_description
1 polymer ?
#
loop_
_entity_poly.entity_id
_entity_poly.type
_entity_poly.pdbx_seq_one_letter_code
_entity_poly.pdbx_strand_id
1 'polypeptide(L)'
;MLLNAFNLQGWIDAHRHLLKPPIGNKCIVDGDFIVMAVGGPNERTDYHFEEGPEWFYQLEGEMVLKLQMDGKVVDVPIKAGEMYYLPPRIPHSPQRMPGSV
;
A
#
# COMPACT_ATOMS: atom_id res chain seq x y z
N MET A 1 6.60 21.67 10.39
CA MET A 1 6.37 22.21 9.05
C MET A 1 4.93 21.93 8.63
N LEU A 2 4.28 22.95 8.10
CA LEU A 2 2.94 22.78 7.55
C LEU A 2 3.06 22.45 6.06
N LEU A 3 2.26 21.48 5.62
CA LEU A 3 2.12 21.17 4.19
C LEU A 3 0.90 21.91 3.64
N ASN A 4 1.01 22.39 2.42
CA ASN A 4 -0.16 22.85 1.71
C ASN A 4 -0.97 21.64 1.25
N ALA A 5 -2.28 21.80 1.13
CA ALA A 5 -3.11 20.81 0.47
C ALA A 5 -2.70 20.69 -1.00
N PHE A 6 -2.72 19.50 -1.54
CA PHE A 6 -2.39 19.26 -2.94
C PHE A 6 -3.25 18.13 -3.50
N ASN A 7 -3.32 18.08 -4.82
CA ASN A 7 -4.11 17.06 -5.50
C ASN A 7 -3.35 15.74 -5.50
N LEU A 8 -3.90 14.73 -4.85
CA LEU A 8 -3.24 13.42 -4.73
C LEU A 8 -3.07 12.74 -6.09
N GLN A 9 -4.09 12.79 -6.95
CA GLN A 9 -3.97 12.18 -8.27
C GLN A 9 -2.89 12.87 -9.10
N GLY A 10 -2.82 14.19 -9.03
CA GLY A 10 -1.76 14.94 -9.69
C GLY A 10 -0.37 14.58 -9.17
N TRP A 11 -0.24 14.38 -7.87
CA TRP A 11 1.02 13.94 -7.27
C TRP A 11 1.40 12.54 -7.79
N ILE A 12 0.46 11.61 -7.80
CA ILE A 12 0.66 10.25 -8.33
C ILE A 12 1.13 10.32 -9.79
N ASP A 13 0.43 11.10 -10.61
CA ASP A 13 0.77 11.21 -12.04
C ASP A 13 2.18 11.77 -12.26
N ALA A 14 2.61 12.70 -11.43
CA ALA A 14 3.95 13.28 -11.50
C ALA A 14 5.06 12.33 -11.04
N HIS A 15 4.72 11.30 -10.27
CA HIS A 15 5.69 10.39 -9.66
C HIS A 15 5.58 8.94 -10.13
N ARG A 16 4.84 8.67 -11.20
CA ARG A 16 4.62 7.29 -11.69
C ARG A 16 5.90 6.53 -11.97
N HIS A 17 6.95 7.22 -12.40
CA HIS A 17 8.24 6.60 -12.65
C HIS A 17 8.89 6.01 -11.40
N LEU A 18 8.49 6.46 -10.20
CA LEU A 18 8.97 5.94 -8.93
C LEU A 18 8.05 4.84 -8.37
N LEU A 19 6.84 4.71 -8.90
CA LEU A 19 5.81 3.78 -8.42
C LEU A 19 5.80 2.46 -9.22
N LYS A 20 6.95 2.06 -9.70
CA LYS A 20 7.15 0.79 -10.41
C LYS A 20 8.59 0.34 -10.19
N PRO A 21 8.91 -0.95 -10.42
CA PRO A 21 10.28 -1.41 -10.26
C PRO A 21 11.27 -0.56 -11.08
N PRO A 22 12.50 -0.37 -10.58
CA PRO A 22 13.07 -1.02 -9.38
C PRO A 22 12.72 -0.36 -8.05
N ILE A 23 12.08 0.81 -8.02
CA ILE A 23 11.80 1.54 -6.78
C ILE A 23 10.49 1.06 -6.14
N GLY A 24 9.35 1.35 -6.76
CA GLY A 24 8.05 0.83 -6.37
C GLY A 24 7.26 1.66 -5.36
N ASN A 25 7.88 2.57 -4.63
CA ASN A 25 7.17 3.36 -3.63
C ASN A 25 7.80 4.72 -3.40
N LYS A 26 7.01 5.62 -2.81
CA LYS A 26 7.48 6.95 -2.41
C LYS A 26 6.71 7.41 -1.18
N CYS A 27 7.42 7.84 -0.16
CA CYS A 27 6.81 8.45 1.02
C CYS A 27 6.33 9.86 0.68
N ILE A 28 5.06 10.14 0.96
CA ILE A 28 4.45 11.45 0.76
C ILE A 28 4.57 12.28 2.05
N VAL A 29 4.21 11.68 3.18
CA VAL A 29 4.25 12.32 4.50
C VAL A 29 4.90 11.37 5.48
N ASP A 30 5.87 11.89 6.22
CA ASP A 30 6.53 11.16 7.31
C ASP A 30 6.41 12.02 8.57
N GLY A 31 5.35 11.81 9.32
CA GLY A 31 5.04 12.52 10.54
C GLY A 31 4.59 11.55 11.62
N ASP A 32 3.60 11.93 12.42
CA ASP A 32 3.03 11.06 13.45
C ASP A 32 2.44 9.78 12.81
N PHE A 33 1.98 9.88 11.59
CA PHE A 33 1.72 8.72 10.75
C PHE A 33 2.35 8.95 9.38
N ILE A 34 2.52 7.87 8.65
CA ILE A 34 3.20 7.88 7.35
C ILE A 34 2.17 7.67 6.26
N VAL A 35 2.25 8.48 5.20
CA VAL A 35 1.46 8.26 3.97
C VAL A 35 2.43 7.90 2.86
N MET A 36 2.22 6.73 2.26
CA MET A 36 3.07 6.24 1.18
C MET A 36 2.23 5.92 -0.05
N ALA A 37 2.73 6.29 -1.21
CA ALA A 37 2.24 5.77 -2.48
C ALA A 37 3.06 4.53 -2.83
N VAL A 38 2.39 3.45 -3.20
CA VAL A 38 3.04 2.18 -3.51
C VAL A 38 2.46 1.65 -4.81
N GLY A 39 3.33 1.34 -5.77
CA GLY A 39 2.94 0.80 -7.05
C GLY A 39 3.40 -0.63 -7.24
N GLY A 40 2.80 -1.31 -8.21
CA GLY A 40 3.17 -2.66 -8.62
C GLY A 40 3.89 -2.67 -9.97
N PRO A 41 4.31 -3.86 -10.42
CA PRO A 41 4.17 -5.13 -9.72
C PRO A 41 5.20 -5.33 -8.61
N ASN A 42 4.91 -6.25 -7.70
CA ASN A 42 5.89 -6.76 -6.76
C ASN A 42 5.76 -8.28 -6.64
N GLU A 43 6.85 -8.91 -6.21
CA GLU A 43 6.87 -10.33 -5.85
C GLU A 43 7.41 -10.43 -4.43
N ARG A 44 6.55 -10.79 -3.48
CA ARG A 44 6.92 -10.88 -2.07
C ARG A 44 6.61 -12.27 -1.53
N THR A 45 7.60 -12.82 -0.83
CA THR A 45 7.43 -14.09 -0.11
C THR A 45 7.51 -13.90 1.40
N ASP A 46 7.84 -12.69 1.85
CA ASP A 46 7.94 -12.36 3.26
C ASP A 46 6.64 -11.72 3.78
N TYR A 47 6.46 -11.80 5.10
CA TYR A 47 5.35 -11.16 5.80
C TYR A 47 5.90 -10.07 6.69
N HIS A 48 5.21 -8.94 6.72
CA HIS A 48 5.46 -7.85 7.64
C HIS A 48 4.60 -7.99 8.88
N PHE A 49 5.11 -7.52 9.99
CA PHE A 49 4.39 -7.49 11.26
C PHE A 49 4.58 -6.11 11.88
N GLU A 50 3.48 -5.41 12.12
CA GLU A 50 3.50 -4.06 12.67
C GLU A 50 2.70 -3.99 13.97
N GLU A 51 3.20 -3.21 14.92
CA GLU A 51 2.52 -2.99 16.20
C GLU A 51 1.29 -2.09 16.05
N GLY A 52 1.29 -1.21 15.05
CA GLY A 52 0.18 -0.31 14.76
C GLY A 52 -0.69 -0.78 13.62
N PRO A 53 -1.87 -0.19 13.45
CA PRO A 53 -2.73 -0.50 12.32
C PRO A 53 -2.19 0.15 11.03
N GLU A 54 -2.65 -0.37 9.89
CA GLU A 54 -2.40 0.22 8.58
C GLU A 54 -3.70 0.42 7.84
N TRP A 55 -3.75 1.51 7.08
CA TRP A 55 -4.89 1.80 6.20
C TRP A 55 -4.44 1.74 4.76
N PHE A 56 -5.19 1.00 3.95
CA PHE A 56 -4.93 0.84 2.53
C PHE A 56 -6.04 1.47 1.74
N TYR A 57 -5.69 2.20 0.69
CA TYR A 57 -6.65 2.70 -0.28
C TYR A 57 -6.08 2.46 -1.68
N GLN A 58 -6.83 1.70 -2.49
CA GLN A 58 -6.41 1.37 -3.85
C GLN A 58 -6.91 2.43 -4.80
N LEU A 59 -5.98 3.14 -5.43
CA LEU A 59 -6.31 4.20 -6.39
C LEU A 59 -6.54 3.62 -7.79
N GLU A 60 -5.66 2.73 -8.24
CA GLU A 60 -5.68 2.18 -9.60
C GLU A 60 -5.30 0.71 -9.56
N GLY A 61 -5.94 -0.07 -10.42
CA GLY A 61 -5.68 -1.50 -10.48
C GLY A 61 -6.17 -2.23 -9.24
N GLU A 62 -5.49 -3.31 -8.90
CA GLU A 62 -5.87 -4.12 -7.74
C GLU A 62 -4.65 -4.73 -7.07
N MET A 63 -4.82 -5.11 -5.82
CA MET A 63 -3.84 -5.87 -5.06
C MET A 63 -4.54 -6.95 -4.23
N VAL A 64 -3.78 -7.91 -3.77
CA VAL A 64 -4.24 -8.90 -2.79
C VAL A 64 -3.36 -8.77 -1.56
N LEU A 65 -3.98 -8.51 -0.42
CA LEU A 65 -3.28 -8.48 0.87
C LEU A 65 -3.42 -9.87 1.50
N LYS A 66 -2.31 -10.58 1.61
CA LYS A 66 -2.28 -11.90 2.26
C LYS A 66 -2.09 -11.70 3.75
N LEU A 67 -2.96 -12.32 4.56
CA LEU A 67 -2.91 -12.23 6.01
C LEU A 67 -2.65 -13.62 6.60
N GLN A 68 -1.94 -13.64 7.73
CA GLN A 68 -1.81 -14.85 8.55
C GLN A 68 -2.74 -14.71 9.75
N MET A 69 -3.84 -15.47 9.76
CA MET A 69 -4.83 -15.43 10.82
C MET A 69 -5.16 -16.85 11.28
N ASP A 70 -5.02 -17.12 12.57
CA ASP A 70 -5.37 -18.43 13.17
C ASP A 70 -4.69 -19.62 12.47
N GLY A 71 -3.42 -19.41 12.06
CA GLY A 71 -2.63 -20.44 11.39
C GLY A 71 -3.00 -20.66 9.93
N LYS A 72 -3.80 -19.78 9.34
CA LYS A 72 -4.25 -19.88 7.95
C LYS A 72 -3.89 -18.61 7.18
N VAL A 73 -3.67 -18.75 5.88
CA VAL A 73 -3.51 -17.63 4.97
C VAL A 73 -4.91 -17.18 4.51
N VAL A 74 -5.19 -15.90 4.72
CA VAL A 74 -6.44 -15.27 4.26
C VAL A 74 -6.08 -14.24 3.21
N ASP A 75 -6.67 -14.34 2.03
CA ASP A 75 -6.46 -13.39 0.94
C ASP A 75 -7.54 -12.32 0.98
N VAL A 76 -7.12 -11.05 1.04
CA VAL A 76 -8.03 -9.90 1.00
C VAL A 76 -7.76 -9.14 -0.30
N PRO A 77 -8.61 -9.29 -1.31
CA PRO A 77 -8.47 -8.48 -2.53
C PRO A 77 -8.93 -7.05 -2.26
N ILE A 78 -8.16 -6.08 -2.79
CA ILE A 78 -8.48 -4.66 -2.69
C ILE A 78 -8.44 -4.10 -4.10
N LYS A 79 -9.61 -3.70 -4.61
CA LYS A 79 -9.76 -3.18 -5.96
C LYS A 79 -9.79 -1.65 -5.96
N ALA A 80 -9.56 -1.06 -7.12
CA ALA A 80 -9.61 0.39 -7.28
C ALA A 80 -10.87 0.99 -6.65
N GLY A 81 -10.69 2.03 -5.83
CA GLY A 81 -11.78 2.67 -5.09
C GLY A 81 -12.11 2.03 -3.75
N GLU A 82 -11.48 0.90 -3.42
CA GLU A 82 -11.72 0.22 -2.15
C GLU A 82 -10.64 0.54 -1.13
N MET A 83 -11.02 0.52 0.13
CA MET A 83 -10.11 0.68 1.25
C MET A 83 -10.15 -0.55 2.15
N TYR A 84 -9.08 -0.73 2.92
CA TYR A 84 -9.01 -1.80 3.91
C TYR A 84 -8.30 -1.28 5.16
N TYR A 85 -8.88 -1.55 6.32
CA TYR A 85 -8.24 -1.28 7.61
C TYR A 85 -7.62 -2.57 8.12
N LEU A 86 -6.30 -2.60 8.22
CA LEU A 86 -5.57 -3.74 8.77
C LEU A 86 -5.33 -3.51 10.26
N PRO A 87 -5.91 -4.34 11.15
CA PRO A 87 -5.65 -4.22 12.58
C PRO A 87 -4.18 -4.46 12.90
N PRO A 88 -3.71 -3.97 14.06
CA PRO A 88 -2.33 -4.20 14.46
C PRO A 88 -2.02 -5.68 14.69
N ARG A 89 -0.76 -6.05 14.58
CA ARG A 89 -0.19 -7.36 14.92
C ARG A 89 -0.74 -8.51 14.08
N ILE A 90 -1.09 -8.24 12.84
CA ILE A 90 -1.46 -9.30 11.89
C ILE A 90 -0.35 -9.37 10.84
N PRO A 91 0.37 -10.49 10.74
CA PRO A 91 1.37 -10.65 9.68
C PRO A 91 0.69 -10.53 8.31
N HIS A 92 1.28 -9.74 7.42
CA HIS A 92 0.67 -9.44 6.13
C HIS A 92 1.70 -9.32 5.02
N SER A 93 1.30 -9.66 3.82
CA SER A 93 2.15 -9.60 2.63
C SER A 93 1.35 -9.04 1.45
N PRO A 94 1.59 -7.77 1.07
CA PRO A 94 0.90 -7.16 -0.07
C PRO A 94 1.42 -7.75 -1.38
N GLN A 95 0.49 -8.19 -2.24
CA GLN A 95 0.78 -8.67 -3.58
C GLN A 95 0.16 -7.70 -4.58
N ARG A 96 0.99 -6.94 -5.27
CA ARG A 96 0.53 -5.85 -6.15
C ARG A 96 0.68 -6.24 -7.61
N MET A 97 -0.35 -5.92 -8.39
CA MET A 97 -0.40 -6.22 -9.82
C MET A 97 0.33 -5.14 -10.63
N PRO A 98 0.74 -5.44 -11.89
CA PRO A 98 1.33 -4.43 -12.75
C PRO A 98 0.40 -3.23 -12.92
N GLY A 99 0.96 -2.02 -12.84
CA GLY A 99 0.22 -0.77 -13.00
C GLY A 99 -0.69 -0.39 -11.84
N SER A 100 -0.69 -1.15 -10.74
CA SER A 100 -1.49 -0.81 -9.56
C SER A 100 -0.85 0.31 -8.75
N VAL A 101 -1.67 1.09 -8.11
CA VAL A 101 -1.25 2.14 -7.18
C VAL A 101 -2.18 2.17 -6.00
#